data_407c5404de0ba05131d273006b4130f8
#
_entry.id   407c5404de0ba05131d273006b4130f8
#
_cell.length_a   1.000
_cell.length_b   1.000
_cell.length_c   1.000
_cell.angle_alpha   90.00
_cell.angle_beta   90.00
_cell.angle_gamma   90.00
#
_symmetry.space_group_name_H-M   'P 1'
#
loop_
_entity.id
_entity.type
_entity.pdbx_description
1 polymer ?
#
loop_
_entity_poly.entity_id
_entity_poly.type
_entity_poly.pdbx_seq_one_letter_code
_entity_poly.pdbx_strand_id
1 'polypeptide(L)'
;QHTVALHQVQWPERTRQAQRTAHFSDGGSVQCTDAAAWDAWARQSGLREPLVVCLQQSWRGVLASAVLLVAALLALQQWGLPLAARTVAHALPTHVDEALGQATLRAVDEQLMKPEPSAIPPAEQERIRTAFRQALGKLPAGEVPPWELVFRASRIGPNALALPGGTIVMTDEMVQLVDSNTDVLTAVLAHEMGHLQHRHGMRMLVQVMLLGTVSSVLLGDFSTVLAGGAALVGQSHYSRQAEREADAAAVRILRAGGISPAAMVTLFDRLAEKRRASKAPGQPDEKNGKDGKDGNDEKAHWLGLTFASHPADAERVRFFQEAAKGR
;
A
#
# COMPACT_ATOMS: atom_id res chain seq x y z
N GLN A 1 65.72 -9.59 14.50
CA GLN A 1 64.59 -8.63 14.67
C GLN A 1 63.99 -8.39 13.28
N HIS A 2 62.75 -8.83 13.07
CA HIS A 2 61.98 -8.49 11.87
C HIS A 2 61.23 -7.22 12.16
N THR A 3 61.43 -6.18 11.36
CA THR A 3 60.66 -4.93 11.41
C THR A 3 59.79 -4.88 10.19
N VAL A 4 58.49 -4.92 10.40
CA VAL A 4 57.47 -4.87 9.31
C VAL A 4 56.67 -3.60 9.48
N ALA A 5 56.42 -2.88 8.38
CA ALA A 5 55.59 -1.69 8.43
C ALA A 5 54.12 -2.06 8.68
N LEU A 6 53.38 -1.29 9.47
CA LEU A 6 52.00 -1.57 9.89
C LEU A 6 51.02 -1.81 8.72
N HIS A 7 51.23 -1.16 7.58
CA HIS A 7 50.41 -1.34 6.38
C HIS A 7 50.64 -2.69 5.65
N GLN A 8 51.71 -3.42 5.99
CA GLN A 8 52.03 -4.75 5.46
C GLN A 8 51.54 -5.90 6.35
N VAL A 9 50.87 -5.55 7.45
CA VAL A 9 50.30 -6.53 8.39
C VAL A 9 48.82 -6.70 8.11
N GLN A 10 48.40 -7.93 7.86
CA GLN A 10 46.98 -8.28 7.77
C GLN A 10 46.46 -8.63 9.15
N TRP A 11 45.46 -7.90 9.57
CA TRP A 11 44.79 -8.07 10.86
C TRP A 11 43.52 -8.88 10.63
N PRO A 12 43.45 -10.19 11.00
CA PRO A 12 42.24 -10.98 10.85
C PRO A 12 41.12 -10.46 11.77
N GLU A 13 39.90 -10.77 11.39
CA GLU A 13 38.70 -10.38 12.15
C GLU A 13 38.79 -10.91 13.59
N ARG A 14 38.50 -10.02 14.54
CA ARG A 14 38.55 -10.33 15.97
C ARG A 14 37.28 -11.03 16.40
N THR A 15 37.43 -12.23 16.94
CA THR A 15 36.35 -12.88 17.70
C THR A 15 36.66 -12.81 19.20
N ARG A 16 35.60 -12.81 20.03
CA ARG A 16 35.71 -12.61 21.48
C ARG A 16 36.60 -13.65 22.17
N GLN A 17 36.72 -14.85 21.62
CA GLN A 17 37.37 -16.01 22.23
C GLN A 17 38.58 -16.54 21.44
N ALA A 18 38.90 -15.97 20.29
CA ALA A 18 40.04 -16.43 19.49
C ALA A 18 41.35 -15.77 19.92
N GLN A 19 42.45 -16.54 19.78
CA GLN A 19 43.81 -16.02 19.89
C GLN A 19 43.99 -14.83 18.95
N ARG A 20 44.76 -13.83 19.40
CA ARG A 20 45.11 -12.68 18.56
C ARG A 20 46.22 -13.07 17.61
N THR A 21 45.99 -12.93 16.32
CA THR A 21 46.96 -13.27 15.28
C THR A 21 47.18 -12.07 14.37
N ALA A 22 48.40 -11.84 13.97
CA ALA A 22 48.76 -10.92 12.91
C ALA A 22 49.51 -11.69 11.82
N HIS A 23 49.13 -11.53 10.55
CA HIS A 23 49.81 -12.16 9.43
C HIS A 23 50.65 -11.13 8.70
N PHE A 24 51.90 -11.50 8.40
CA PHE A 24 52.81 -10.64 7.64
C PHE A 24 52.78 -11.00 6.14
N SER A 25 53.10 -10.04 5.32
CA SER A 25 53.12 -10.22 3.84
C SER A 25 54.18 -11.25 3.35
N ASP A 26 55.14 -11.59 4.20
CA ASP A 26 56.19 -12.57 3.93
C ASP A 26 55.76 -14.03 4.29
N GLY A 27 54.53 -14.23 4.74
CA GLY A 27 53.96 -15.52 5.16
C GLY A 27 54.17 -15.84 6.63
N GLY A 28 54.85 -14.95 7.39
CA GLY A 28 55.03 -15.08 8.84
C GLY A 28 53.73 -14.71 9.59
N SER A 29 53.59 -15.25 10.81
CA SER A 29 52.49 -14.85 11.70
C SER A 29 52.97 -14.73 13.16
N VAL A 30 52.37 -13.81 13.89
CA VAL A 30 52.54 -13.67 15.34
C VAL A 30 51.21 -13.95 16.01
N GLN A 31 51.24 -14.81 17.01
CA GLN A 31 50.07 -15.15 17.81
C GLN A 31 50.31 -14.72 19.27
N CYS A 32 49.26 -14.15 19.85
CA CYS A 32 49.27 -13.77 21.27
C CYS A 32 48.11 -14.46 21.99
N THR A 33 48.43 -15.16 23.07
CA THR A 33 47.45 -15.84 23.92
C THR A 33 46.79 -14.89 24.92
N ASP A 34 47.45 -13.79 25.26
CA ASP A 34 46.90 -12.74 26.12
C ASP A 34 46.22 -11.66 25.26
N ALA A 35 44.91 -11.86 25.06
CA ALA A 35 44.09 -10.93 24.29
C ALA A 35 44.03 -9.54 24.93
N ALA A 36 44.10 -9.42 26.26
CA ALA A 36 44.00 -8.14 26.95
C ALA A 36 45.29 -7.30 26.76
N ALA A 37 46.46 -7.92 26.89
CA ALA A 37 47.73 -7.29 26.60
C ALA A 37 47.86 -6.84 25.15
N TRP A 38 47.42 -7.69 24.20
CA TRP A 38 47.36 -7.33 22.79
C TRP A 38 46.45 -6.13 22.50
N ASP A 39 45.27 -6.12 23.07
CA ASP A 39 44.29 -5.06 22.89
C ASP A 39 44.75 -3.72 23.51
N ALA A 40 45.47 -3.79 24.62
CA ALA A 40 46.11 -2.62 25.23
C ALA A 40 47.22 -2.06 24.32
N TRP A 41 48.08 -2.93 23.82
CA TRP A 41 49.15 -2.56 22.88
C TRP A 41 48.61 -1.97 21.59
N ALA A 42 47.56 -2.59 20.97
CA ALA A 42 46.97 -2.13 19.75
C ALA A 42 46.37 -0.72 19.89
N ARG A 43 45.73 -0.43 21.03
CA ARG A 43 45.21 0.91 21.34
C ARG A 43 46.34 1.95 21.51
N GLN A 44 47.43 1.58 22.19
CA GLN A 44 48.60 2.45 22.36
C GLN A 44 49.31 2.72 21.02
N SER A 45 49.30 1.75 20.12
CA SER A 45 49.90 1.86 18.78
C SER A 45 49.02 2.60 17.77
N GLY A 46 47.86 3.13 18.17
CA GLY A 46 46.96 3.88 17.29
C GLY A 46 46.18 3.04 16.31
N LEU A 47 46.16 1.70 16.45
CA LEU A 47 45.33 0.79 15.65
C LEU A 47 43.89 0.96 16.08
N ARG A 48 43.09 1.61 15.23
CA ARG A 48 41.64 1.78 15.44
C ARG A 48 40.89 0.59 14.89
N GLU A 49 40.06 -0.01 15.71
CA GLU A 49 39.15 -1.04 15.25
C GLU A 49 38.06 -0.42 14.37
N PRO A 50 37.63 -1.11 13.27
CA PRO A 50 36.46 -0.71 12.53
C PRO A 50 35.24 -0.63 13.44
N LEU A 51 34.38 0.39 13.23
CA LEU A 51 33.17 0.59 14.04
C LEU A 51 32.28 -0.67 14.07
N VAL A 52 32.26 -1.42 12.95
CA VAL A 52 31.50 -2.67 12.83
C VAL A 52 31.96 -3.70 13.87
N VAL A 53 33.28 -3.87 14.06
CA VAL A 53 33.84 -4.81 15.05
C VAL A 53 33.46 -4.39 16.45
N CYS A 54 33.56 -3.09 16.77
CA CYS A 54 33.19 -2.57 18.10
C CYS A 54 31.69 -2.81 18.40
N LEU A 55 30.81 -2.64 17.41
CA LEU A 55 29.37 -2.86 17.55
C LEU A 55 29.06 -4.36 17.74
N GLN A 56 29.72 -5.24 16.98
CA GLN A 56 29.51 -6.69 17.06
C GLN A 56 30.02 -7.31 18.39
N GLN A 57 30.99 -6.72 19.02
CA GLN A 57 31.57 -7.25 20.27
C GLN A 57 30.76 -6.94 21.52
N SER A 58 29.84 -6.00 21.49
CA SER A 58 28.95 -5.69 22.61
C SER A 58 27.51 -6.04 22.33
N TRP A 59 26.85 -6.76 23.25
CA TRP A 59 25.43 -7.09 23.09
C TRP A 59 24.56 -5.82 22.97
N ARG A 60 24.98 -4.72 23.62
CA ARG A 60 24.34 -3.40 23.51
C ARG A 60 24.52 -2.81 22.12
N GLY A 61 25.69 -2.98 21.50
CA GLY A 61 25.96 -2.57 20.13
C GLY A 61 25.12 -3.36 19.13
N VAL A 62 25.04 -4.68 19.31
CA VAL A 62 24.19 -5.54 18.48
C VAL A 62 22.72 -5.15 18.61
N LEU A 63 22.23 -4.93 19.84
CA LEU A 63 20.85 -4.51 20.05
C LEU A 63 20.58 -3.11 19.45
N ALA A 64 21.50 -2.16 19.64
CA ALA A 64 21.37 -0.83 19.05
C ALA A 64 21.36 -0.87 17.53
N SER A 65 22.22 -1.70 16.90
CA SER A 65 22.25 -1.90 15.45
C SER A 65 20.96 -2.55 14.95
N ALA A 66 20.42 -3.54 15.67
CA ALA A 66 19.15 -4.16 15.34
C ALA A 66 17.97 -3.17 15.42
N VAL A 67 17.93 -2.37 16.50
CA VAL A 67 16.90 -1.33 16.66
C VAL A 67 17.01 -0.28 15.54
N LEU A 68 18.23 0.16 15.22
CA LEU A 68 18.48 1.12 14.14
C LEU A 68 18.06 0.56 12.79
N LEU A 69 18.36 -0.72 12.50
CA LEU A 69 17.94 -1.40 11.28
C LEU A 69 16.42 -1.45 11.19
N VAL A 70 15.74 -1.89 12.26
CA VAL A 70 14.26 -1.93 12.29
C VAL A 70 13.70 -0.53 12.10
N ALA A 71 14.22 0.48 12.77
CA ALA A 71 13.79 1.87 12.61
C ALA A 71 14.00 2.37 11.16
N ALA A 72 15.14 2.04 10.55
CA ALA A 72 15.43 2.39 9.16
C ALA A 72 14.47 1.70 8.18
N LEU A 73 14.16 0.41 8.40
CA LEU A 73 13.18 -0.32 7.59
C LEU A 73 11.77 0.26 7.73
N LEU A 74 11.36 0.59 8.95
CA LEU A 74 10.08 1.26 9.20
C LEU A 74 10.02 2.65 8.54
N ALA A 75 11.09 3.42 8.63
CA ALA A 75 11.19 4.72 7.97
C ALA A 75 11.13 4.59 6.44
N LEU A 76 11.84 3.61 5.87
CA LEU A 76 11.79 3.30 4.44
C LEU A 76 10.37 2.93 4.01
N GLN A 77 9.71 2.07 4.76
CA GLN A 77 8.34 1.63 4.46
C GLN A 77 7.34 2.78 4.59
N GLN A 78 7.46 3.61 5.64
CA GLN A 78 6.48 4.66 5.95
C GLN A 78 6.63 5.91 5.07
N TRP A 79 7.86 6.26 4.69
CA TRP A 79 8.15 7.49 3.96
C TRP A 79 8.93 7.27 2.66
N GLY A 80 9.95 6.42 2.69
CA GLY A 80 10.84 6.23 1.53
C GLY A 80 10.13 5.61 0.33
N LEU A 81 9.45 4.48 0.53
CA LEU A 81 8.73 3.79 -0.54
C LEU A 81 7.55 4.62 -1.11
N PRO A 82 6.69 5.24 -0.28
CA PRO A 82 5.63 6.12 -0.80
C PRO A 82 6.17 7.31 -1.59
N LEU A 83 7.25 7.94 -1.12
CA LEU A 83 7.88 9.06 -1.82
C LEU A 83 8.48 8.60 -3.16
N ALA A 84 9.23 7.50 -3.18
CA ALA A 84 9.80 6.93 -4.39
C ALA A 84 8.70 6.55 -5.40
N ALA A 85 7.65 5.87 -4.93
CA ALA A 85 6.52 5.49 -5.78
C ALA A 85 5.79 6.70 -6.36
N ARG A 86 5.60 7.75 -5.56
CA ARG A 86 5.00 9.01 -6.03
C ARG A 86 5.86 9.65 -7.12
N THR A 87 7.16 9.74 -6.92
CA THR A 87 8.10 10.34 -7.89
C THR A 87 8.13 9.53 -9.19
N VAL A 88 8.27 8.20 -9.09
CA VAL A 88 8.28 7.30 -10.24
C VAL A 88 6.94 7.37 -10.99
N ALA A 89 5.82 7.26 -10.28
CA ALA A 89 4.50 7.33 -10.90
C ALA A 89 4.27 8.66 -11.66
N HIS A 90 4.78 9.80 -11.15
CA HIS A 90 4.70 11.07 -11.86
C HIS A 90 5.59 11.14 -13.11
N ALA A 91 6.72 10.44 -13.11
CA ALA A 91 7.64 10.40 -14.24
C ALA A 91 7.17 9.45 -15.37
N LEU A 92 6.27 8.51 -15.06
CA LEU A 92 5.76 7.55 -16.04
C LEU A 92 4.75 8.22 -16.98
N PRO A 93 4.89 8.02 -18.31
CA PRO A 93 3.94 8.51 -19.30
C PRO A 93 2.54 7.88 -19.11
N THR A 94 1.49 8.60 -19.49
CA THR A 94 0.08 8.17 -19.31
C THR A 94 -0.28 6.89 -20.08
N HIS A 95 0.38 6.61 -21.22
CA HIS A 95 0.14 5.36 -21.95
C HIS A 95 0.53 4.10 -21.14
N VAL A 96 1.44 4.22 -20.17
CA VAL A 96 1.77 3.13 -19.24
C VAL A 96 0.60 2.86 -18.31
N ASP A 97 -0.07 3.91 -17.82
CA ASP A 97 -1.30 3.76 -17.02
C ASP A 97 -2.39 3.02 -17.80
N GLU A 98 -2.58 3.35 -19.08
CA GLU A 98 -3.60 2.73 -19.93
C GLU A 98 -3.33 1.23 -20.13
N ALA A 99 -2.07 0.87 -20.45
CA ALA A 99 -1.68 -0.53 -20.62
C ALA A 99 -1.85 -1.35 -19.34
N LEU A 100 -1.42 -0.80 -18.20
CA LEU A 100 -1.58 -1.43 -16.90
C LEU A 100 -3.05 -1.48 -16.46
N GLY A 101 -3.83 -0.45 -16.76
CA GLY A 101 -5.26 -0.40 -16.49
C GLY A 101 -6.03 -1.49 -17.20
N GLN A 102 -5.74 -1.72 -18.47
CA GLN A 102 -6.36 -2.81 -19.25
C GLN A 102 -5.97 -4.20 -18.71
N ALA A 103 -4.71 -4.39 -18.29
CA ALA A 103 -4.28 -5.63 -17.68
C ALA A 103 -4.97 -5.85 -16.31
N THR A 104 -5.09 -4.78 -15.52
CA THR A 104 -5.77 -4.80 -14.22
C THR A 104 -7.28 -5.07 -14.40
N LEU A 105 -7.93 -4.43 -15.38
CA LEU A 105 -9.35 -4.65 -15.66
C LEU A 105 -9.63 -6.13 -16.00
N ARG A 106 -8.78 -6.75 -16.85
CA ARG A 106 -8.91 -8.19 -17.15
C ARG A 106 -8.79 -9.05 -15.89
N ALA A 107 -7.80 -8.77 -15.04
CA ALA A 107 -7.62 -9.50 -13.79
C ALA A 107 -8.82 -9.30 -12.82
N VAL A 108 -9.36 -8.08 -12.74
CA VAL A 108 -10.58 -7.77 -11.97
C VAL A 108 -11.78 -8.52 -12.53
N ASP A 109 -11.99 -8.50 -13.85
CA ASP A 109 -13.09 -9.21 -14.51
C ASP A 109 -12.99 -10.73 -14.24
N GLU A 110 -11.81 -11.33 -14.34
CA GLU A 110 -11.61 -12.77 -14.13
C GLU A 110 -11.79 -13.20 -12.67
N GLN A 111 -11.28 -12.40 -11.72
CA GLN A 111 -11.16 -12.81 -10.32
C GLN A 111 -12.31 -12.33 -9.43
N LEU A 112 -12.81 -11.12 -9.68
CA LEU A 112 -13.76 -10.45 -8.78
C LEU A 112 -15.16 -10.31 -9.36
N MET A 113 -15.30 -10.34 -10.70
CA MET A 113 -16.59 -10.13 -11.34
C MET A 113 -17.24 -11.45 -11.76
N LYS A 114 -18.55 -11.40 -11.96
CA LYS A 114 -19.32 -12.51 -12.54
C LYS A 114 -19.13 -12.48 -14.07
N PRO A 115 -19.19 -13.63 -14.73
CA PRO A 115 -19.08 -13.68 -16.20
C PRO A 115 -20.27 -13.05 -16.92
N GLU A 116 -21.40 -12.90 -16.22
CA GLU A 116 -22.61 -12.31 -16.78
C GLU A 116 -22.43 -10.79 -16.92
N PRO A 117 -23.00 -10.18 -17.98
CA PRO A 117 -23.01 -8.73 -18.13
C PRO A 117 -23.78 -8.06 -16.98
N SER A 118 -23.52 -6.76 -16.78
CA SER A 118 -24.26 -5.96 -15.80
C SER A 118 -25.78 -6.06 -16.00
N ALA A 119 -26.50 -6.26 -14.91
CA ALA A 119 -27.97 -6.28 -14.88
C ALA A 119 -28.58 -4.87 -14.79
N ILE A 120 -27.77 -3.83 -14.64
CA ILE A 120 -28.25 -2.43 -14.60
C ILE A 120 -28.69 -2.01 -16.01
N PRO A 121 -29.93 -1.55 -16.19
CA PRO A 121 -30.43 -1.14 -17.51
C PRO A 121 -29.56 -0.06 -18.16
N PRO A 122 -29.33 -0.08 -19.48
CA PRO A 122 -28.49 0.91 -20.16
C PRO A 122 -28.91 2.38 -19.91
N ALA A 123 -30.21 2.64 -19.81
CA ALA A 123 -30.73 3.97 -19.49
C ALA A 123 -30.33 4.44 -18.10
N GLU A 124 -30.30 3.52 -17.14
CA GLU A 124 -29.86 3.78 -15.78
C GLU A 124 -28.35 4.02 -15.71
N GLN A 125 -27.55 3.19 -16.40
CA GLN A 125 -26.11 3.40 -16.52
C GLN A 125 -25.78 4.77 -17.10
N GLU A 126 -26.52 5.20 -18.15
CA GLU A 126 -26.29 6.51 -18.77
C GLU A 126 -26.77 7.67 -17.88
N ARG A 127 -27.82 7.48 -17.11
CA ARG A 127 -28.27 8.45 -16.10
C ARG A 127 -27.16 8.70 -15.07
N ILE A 128 -26.53 7.63 -14.57
CA ILE A 128 -25.41 7.73 -13.60
C ILE A 128 -24.20 8.41 -14.25
N ARG A 129 -23.81 8.00 -15.48
CA ARG A 129 -22.69 8.65 -16.20
C ARG A 129 -22.96 10.13 -16.44
N THR A 130 -24.17 10.49 -16.80
CA THR A 130 -24.55 11.87 -17.09
C THR A 130 -24.50 12.75 -15.83
N ALA A 131 -25.03 12.27 -14.69
CA ALA A 131 -24.97 12.99 -13.42
C ALA A 131 -23.51 13.22 -12.99
N PHE A 132 -22.68 12.19 -13.09
CA PHE A 132 -21.27 12.32 -12.76
C PHE A 132 -20.53 13.27 -13.71
N ARG A 133 -20.77 13.18 -15.02
CA ARG A 133 -20.21 14.09 -16.02
C ARG A 133 -20.59 15.56 -15.73
N GLN A 134 -21.85 15.80 -15.32
CA GLN A 134 -22.31 17.13 -14.93
C GLN A 134 -21.59 17.69 -13.70
N ALA A 135 -21.34 16.84 -12.68
CA ALA A 135 -20.58 17.24 -11.51
C ALA A 135 -19.12 17.59 -11.86
N LEU A 136 -18.47 16.75 -12.68
CA LEU A 136 -17.09 16.98 -13.14
C LEU A 136 -16.97 18.21 -14.06
N GLY A 137 -17.97 18.49 -14.86
CA GLY A 137 -17.99 19.65 -15.79
C GLY A 137 -17.99 21.01 -15.10
N LYS A 138 -18.10 21.06 -13.77
CA LYS A 138 -17.98 22.27 -12.96
C LYS A 138 -16.57 22.50 -12.42
N LEU A 139 -15.67 21.55 -12.62
CA LEU A 139 -14.27 21.69 -12.22
C LEU A 139 -13.48 22.49 -13.27
N PRO A 140 -12.36 23.13 -12.86
CA PRO A 140 -11.46 23.80 -13.80
C PRO A 140 -10.93 22.85 -14.88
N ALA A 141 -10.71 23.40 -16.07
CA ALA A 141 -10.12 22.64 -17.19
C ALA A 141 -8.77 22.04 -16.79
N GLY A 142 -8.57 20.77 -17.12
CA GLY A 142 -7.32 20.04 -16.84
C GLY A 142 -7.26 19.34 -15.46
N GLU A 143 -8.24 19.57 -14.57
CA GLU A 143 -8.29 18.85 -13.29
C GLU A 143 -8.91 17.45 -13.40
N VAL A 144 -9.65 17.18 -14.47
CA VAL A 144 -10.31 15.89 -14.70
C VAL A 144 -9.47 15.08 -15.68
N PRO A 145 -8.82 13.99 -15.24
CA PRO A 145 -8.14 13.08 -16.14
C PRO A 145 -9.17 12.37 -17.07
N PRO A 146 -8.72 11.77 -18.18
CA PRO A 146 -9.57 10.88 -18.96
C PRO A 146 -10.16 9.79 -18.07
N TRP A 147 -11.46 9.50 -18.26
CA TRP A 147 -12.16 8.48 -17.47
C TRP A 147 -13.23 7.75 -18.27
N GLU A 148 -13.45 6.51 -17.87
CA GLU A 148 -14.52 5.66 -18.38
C GLU A 148 -15.20 4.94 -17.21
N LEU A 149 -16.54 4.87 -17.21
CA LEU A 149 -17.30 4.15 -16.20
C LEU A 149 -17.88 2.88 -16.80
N VAL A 150 -17.50 1.73 -16.26
CA VAL A 150 -18.03 0.42 -16.63
C VAL A 150 -18.79 -0.22 -15.47
N PHE A 151 -19.87 -0.93 -15.79
CA PHE A 151 -20.69 -1.62 -14.80
C PHE A 151 -20.48 -3.13 -14.89
N ARG A 152 -20.43 -3.80 -13.74
CA ARG A 152 -20.20 -5.26 -13.64
C ARG A 152 -21.04 -5.88 -12.54
N ALA A 153 -21.59 -7.04 -12.78
CA ALA A 153 -22.10 -7.90 -11.72
C ALA A 153 -20.92 -8.49 -10.93
N SER A 154 -20.97 -8.45 -9.59
CA SER A 154 -19.82 -8.71 -8.73
C SER A 154 -19.98 -9.99 -7.91
N ARG A 155 -18.87 -10.69 -7.64
CA ARG A 155 -18.77 -11.77 -6.65
C ARG A 155 -18.45 -11.23 -5.25
N ILE A 156 -17.90 -10.01 -5.17
CA ILE A 156 -17.45 -9.37 -3.93
C ILE A 156 -18.47 -8.41 -3.31
N GLY A 157 -19.66 -8.27 -3.93
CA GLY A 157 -20.72 -7.38 -3.44
C GLY A 157 -20.53 -5.91 -3.83
N PRO A 158 -21.16 -4.95 -3.10
CA PRO A 158 -21.13 -3.53 -3.42
C PRO A 158 -19.70 -2.98 -3.39
N ASN A 159 -19.24 -2.46 -4.53
CA ASN A 159 -17.89 -1.88 -4.63
C ASN A 159 -17.80 -0.90 -5.82
N ALA A 160 -16.79 -0.04 -5.79
CA ALA A 160 -16.30 0.73 -6.91
C ALA A 160 -14.76 0.70 -6.88
N LEU A 161 -14.13 0.72 -8.06
CA LEU A 161 -12.68 0.56 -8.19
C LEU A 161 -12.15 1.52 -9.26
N ALA A 162 -11.25 2.41 -8.89
CA ALA A 162 -10.49 3.23 -9.82
C ALA A 162 -9.23 2.49 -10.29
N LEU A 163 -9.16 2.17 -11.56
CA LEU A 163 -8.01 1.48 -12.16
C LEU A 163 -7.07 2.50 -12.82
N PRO A 164 -5.76 2.21 -12.92
CA PRO A 164 -4.85 3.02 -13.72
C PRO A 164 -5.42 3.25 -15.13
N GLY A 165 -5.09 4.38 -15.76
CA GLY A 165 -5.56 4.68 -17.11
C GLY A 165 -6.99 5.23 -17.20
N GLY A 166 -7.70 5.37 -16.05
CA GLY A 166 -8.97 6.10 -15.99
C GLY A 166 -10.23 5.26 -15.97
N THR A 167 -10.14 3.92 -16.03
CA THR A 167 -11.33 3.08 -15.90
C THR A 167 -11.83 3.03 -14.47
N ILE A 168 -13.09 3.36 -14.24
CA ILE A 168 -13.80 3.15 -12.97
C ILE A 168 -14.76 1.99 -13.17
N VAL A 169 -14.62 0.95 -12.37
CA VAL A 169 -15.55 -0.18 -12.33
C VAL A 169 -16.54 0.06 -11.21
N MET A 170 -17.85 0.04 -11.50
CA MET A 170 -18.91 0.09 -10.49
C MET A 170 -19.69 -1.21 -10.52
N THR A 171 -19.88 -1.80 -9.33
CA THR A 171 -20.65 -3.05 -9.25
C THR A 171 -22.14 -2.79 -9.23
N ASP A 172 -22.91 -3.69 -9.85
CA ASP A 172 -24.38 -3.66 -9.82
C ASP A 172 -24.90 -3.64 -8.39
N GLU A 173 -24.22 -4.37 -7.50
CA GLU A 173 -24.54 -4.46 -6.09
C GLU A 173 -24.34 -3.12 -5.35
N MET A 174 -23.44 -2.23 -5.85
CA MET A 174 -23.29 -0.87 -5.32
C MET A 174 -24.50 -0.01 -5.71
N VAL A 175 -24.92 -0.07 -6.97
CA VAL A 175 -26.10 0.65 -7.46
C VAL A 175 -27.35 0.21 -6.70
N GLN A 176 -27.52 -1.10 -6.51
CA GLN A 176 -28.65 -1.67 -5.75
C GLN A 176 -28.64 -1.30 -4.27
N LEU A 177 -27.45 -1.27 -3.64
CA LEU A 177 -27.33 -0.93 -2.22
C LEU A 177 -27.91 0.44 -1.87
N VAL A 178 -27.77 1.38 -2.78
CA VAL A 178 -28.21 2.76 -2.59
C VAL A 178 -29.50 3.09 -3.33
N ASP A 179 -30.26 2.08 -3.73
CA ASP A 179 -31.53 2.21 -4.43
C ASP A 179 -31.42 3.16 -5.67
N SER A 180 -30.32 3.05 -6.41
CA SER A 180 -30.01 3.91 -7.56
C SER A 180 -29.96 5.42 -7.23
N ASN A 181 -29.71 5.80 -5.98
CA ASN A 181 -29.60 7.20 -5.57
C ASN A 181 -28.41 7.86 -6.26
N THR A 182 -28.72 8.75 -7.20
CA THR A 182 -27.72 9.37 -8.08
C THR A 182 -26.71 10.22 -7.32
N ASP A 183 -27.11 10.93 -6.26
CA ASP A 183 -26.20 11.74 -5.46
C ASP A 183 -25.19 10.89 -4.70
N VAL A 184 -25.65 9.75 -4.13
CA VAL A 184 -24.77 8.82 -3.43
C VAL A 184 -23.81 8.14 -4.41
N LEU A 185 -24.31 7.70 -5.58
CA LEU A 185 -23.45 7.12 -6.62
C LEU A 185 -22.44 8.14 -7.16
N THR A 186 -22.84 9.41 -7.31
CA THR A 186 -21.92 10.48 -7.69
C THR A 186 -20.86 10.73 -6.61
N ALA A 187 -21.22 10.59 -5.33
CA ALA A 187 -20.25 10.72 -4.23
C ALA A 187 -19.21 9.58 -4.27
N VAL A 188 -19.63 8.34 -4.52
CA VAL A 188 -18.72 7.21 -4.75
C VAL A 188 -17.77 7.50 -5.91
N LEU A 189 -18.34 7.88 -7.07
CA LEU A 189 -17.57 8.16 -8.28
C LEU A 189 -16.61 9.35 -8.10
N ALA A 190 -16.99 10.35 -7.31
CA ALA A 190 -16.14 11.47 -6.98
C ALA A 190 -14.93 11.05 -6.12
N HIS A 191 -15.12 10.09 -5.22
CA HIS A 191 -14.03 9.49 -4.45
C HIS A 191 -13.09 8.68 -5.37
N GLU A 192 -13.63 7.84 -6.25
CA GLU A 192 -12.85 7.09 -7.23
C GLU A 192 -12.08 8.03 -8.19
N MET A 193 -12.70 9.14 -8.59
CA MET A 193 -12.02 10.18 -9.36
C MET A 193 -10.84 10.78 -8.60
N GLY A 194 -10.96 10.94 -7.29
CA GLY A 194 -9.83 11.35 -6.44
C GLY A 194 -8.65 10.39 -6.53
N HIS A 195 -8.90 9.08 -6.55
CA HIS A 195 -7.85 8.08 -6.77
C HIS A 195 -7.21 8.20 -8.15
N LEU A 196 -7.99 8.50 -9.19
CA LEU A 196 -7.46 8.75 -10.54
C LEU A 196 -6.62 10.03 -10.61
N GLN A 197 -7.11 11.14 -10.07
CA GLN A 197 -6.41 12.43 -10.05
C GLN A 197 -5.04 12.33 -9.38
N HIS A 198 -4.94 11.54 -8.32
CA HIS A 198 -3.71 11.32 -7.56
C HIS A 198 -2.90 10.10 -8.03
N ARG A 199 -3.36 9.37 -9.06
CA ARG A 199 -2.73 8.15 -9.61
C ARG A 199 -2.43 7.11 -8.53
N HIS A 200 -3.35 6.93 -7.54
CA HIS A 200 -3.12 6.06 -6.39
C HIS A 200 -2.90 4.60 -6.81
N GLY A 201 -3.65 4.09 -7.79
CA GLY A 201 -3.45 2.75 -8.34
C GLY A 201 -2.05 2.56 -8.91
N MET A 202 -1.54 3.54 -9.67
CA MET A 202 -0.18 3.50 -10.21
C MET A 202 0.87 3.56 -9.09
N ARG A 203 0.70 4.45 -8.10
CA ARG A 203 1.62 4.52 -6.95
C ARG A 203 1.69 3.19 -6.20
N MET A 204 0.55 2.51 -6.03
CA MET A 204 0.50 1.20 -5.39
C MET A 204 1.24 0.15 -6.22
N LEU A 205 1.02 0.08 -7.54
CA LEU A 205 1.75 -0.84 -8.42
C LEU A 205 3.28 -0.63 -8.36
N VAL A 206 3.71 0.63 -8.40
CA VAL A 206 5.14 0.97 -8.27
C VAL A 206 5.68 0.53 -6.90
N GLN A 207 4.94 0.73 -5.81
CA GLN A 207 5.36 0.25 -4.48
C GLN A 207 5.53 -1.25 -4.44
N VAL A 208 4.57 -2.01 -4.99
CA VAL A 208 4.65 -3.47 -5.07
C VAL A 208 5.85 -3.91 -5.90
N MET A 209 6.11 -3.27 -7.04
CA MET A 209 7.28 -3.56 -7.88
C MET A 209 8.60 -3.25 -7.16
N LEU A 210 8.71 -2.11 -6.46
CA LEU A 210 9.89 -1.76 -5.69
C LEU A 210 10.15 -2.76 -4.55
N LEU A 211 9.11 -3.13 -3.80
CA LEU A 211 9.21 -4.15 -2.75
C LEU A 211 9.62 -5.51 -3.32
N GLY A 212 9.03 -5.89 -4.45
CA GLY A 212 9.36 -7.12 -5.15
C GLY A 212 10.81 -7.16 -5.63
N THR A 213 11.32 -6.06 -6.17
CA THR A 213 12.71 -5.93 -6.58
C THR A 213 13.65 -6.11 -5.37
N VAL A 214 13.37 -5.43 -4.26
CA VAL A 214 14.15 -5.59 -3.02
C VAL A 214 14.11 -7.02 -2.51
N SER A 215 12.92 -7.64 -2.49
CA SER A 215 12.76 -9.03 -2.06
C SER A 215 13.49 -10.02 -2.98
N SER A 216 13.47 -9.80 -4.30
CA SER A 216 14.16 -10.68 -5.24
C SER A 216 15.68 -10.61 -5.12
N VAL A 217 16.22 -9.43 -4.85
CA VAL A 217 17.66 -9.25 -4.60
C VAL A 217 18.08 -9.96 -3.32
N LEU A 218 17.22 -9.94 -2.29
CA LEU A 218 17.52 -10.55 -0.99
C LEU A 218 17.23 -12.07 -0.95
N LEU A 219 16.20 -12.53 -1.66
CA LEU A 219 15.66 -13.89 -1.55
C LEU A 219 15.82 -14.71 -2.85
N GLY A 220 16.23 -14.10 -3.96
CA GLY A 220 16.55 -14.78 -5.22
C GLY A 220 15.35 -15.15 -6.10
N ASP A 221 14.11 -14.75 -5.77
CA ASP A 221 12.91 -15.08 -6.57
C ASP A 221 12.08 -13.84 -6.92
N PHE A 222 11.91 -13.60 -8.23
CA PHE A 222 11.14 -12.47 -8.77
C PHE A 222 9.78 -12.87 -9.38
N SER A 223 9.55 -14.16 -9.62
CA SER A 223 8.41 -14.63 -10.41
C SER A 223 7.05 -14.42 -9.75
N THR A 224 6.98 -14.57 -8.44
CA THR A 224 5.74 -14.44 -7.65
C THR A 224 5.24 -12.99 -7.55
N VAL A 225 6.13 -12.01 -7.64
CA VAL A 225 5.79 -10.58 -7.52
C VAL A 225 5.12 -10.05 -8.78
N LEU A 226 5.60 -10.46 -9.95
CA LEU A 226 5.02 -10.03 -11.23
C LEU A 226 3.63 -10.63 -11.46
N ALA A 227 3.41 -11.88 -11.08
CA ALA A 227 2.12 -12.56 -11.25
C ALA A 227 1.03 -12.00 -10.33
N GLY A 228 1.40 -11.51 -9.12
CA GLY A 228 0.44 -11.01 -8.13
C GLY A 228 0.10 -9.51 -8.24
N GLY A 229 0.94 -8.71 -8.89
CA GLY A 229 0.85 -7.25 -8.85
C GLY A 229 -0.47 -6.67 -9.35
N ALA A 230 -1.00 -7.17 -10.46
CA ALA A 230 -2.26 -6.70 -11.02
C ALA A 230 -3.49 -7.10 -10.17
N ALA A 231 -3.47 -8.31 -9.58
CA ALA A 231 -4.53 -8.80 -8.70
C ALA A 231 -4.56 -8.05 -7.35
N LEU A 232 -3.42 -7.59 -6.87
CA LEU A 232 -3.30 -6.85 -5.62
C LEU A 232 -4.01 -5.49 -5.66
N VAL A 233 -4.08 -4.81 -6.80
CA VAL A 233 -4.75 -3.50 -6.92
C VAL A 233 -6.24 -3.60 -6.62
N GLY A 234 -6.89 -4.69 -7.04
CA GLY A 234 -8.33 -4.90 -6.79
C GLY A 234 -8.67 -5.35 -5.35
N GLN A 235 -7.67 -5.82 -4.59
CA GLN A 235 -7.87 -6.39 -3.24
C GLN A 235 -7.15 -5.61 -2.14
N SER A 236 -6.33 -4.62 -2.49
CA SER A 236 -5.49 -3.89 -1.53
C SER A 236 -6.19 -2.69 -0.94
N HIS A 237 -5.95 -2.47 0.36
CA HIS A 237 -6.33 -1.24 1.02
C HIS A 237 -5.40 -0.09 0.63
N TYR A 238 -5.96 1.02 0.21
CA TYR A 238 -5.20 2.25 0.08
C TYR A 238 -4.69 2.73 1.44
N SER A 239 -3.55 3.45 1.43
CA SER A 239 -3.07 4.07 2.66
C SER A 239 -4.06 5.12 3.16
N ARG A 240 -4.10 5.36 4.47
CA ARG A 240 -4.96 6.43 5.04
C ARG A 240 -4.72 7.79 4.40
N GLN A 241 -3.50 8.08 3.97
CA GLN A 241 -3.21 9.32 3.26
C GLN A 241 -3.87 9.36 1.89
N ALA A 242 -3.82 8.26 1.12
CA ALA A 242 -4.49 8.16 -0.17
C ALA A 242 -6.01 8.32 -0.04
N GLU A 243 -6.60 7.71 1.01
CA GLU A 243 -8.02 7.89 1.31
C GLU A 243 -8.37 9.35 1.63
N ARG A 244 -7.56 10.06 2.44
CA ARG A 244 -7.77 11.48 2.72
C ARG A 244 -7.65 12.36 1.47
N GLU A 245 -6.69 12.06 0.58
CA GLU A 245 -6.52 12.74 -0.70
C GLU A 245 -7.75 12.52 -1.60
N ALA A 246 -8.28 11.30 -1.67
CA ALA A 246 -9.47 10.96 -2.43
C ALA A 246 -10.75 11.58 -1.82
N ASP A 247 -10.91 11.53 -0.51
CA ASP A 247 -12.04 12.15 0.19
C ASP A 247 -12.06 13.67 0.00
N ALA A 248 -10.91 14.32 0.07
CA ALA A 248 -10.81 15.77 -0.19
C ALA A 248 -11.18 16.12 -1.64
N ALA A 249 -10.75 15.31 -2.61
CA ALA A 249 -11.15 15.46 -4.00
C ALA A 249 -12.67 15.23 -4.17
N ALA A 250 -13.22 14.21 -3.52
CA ALA A 250 -14.66 13.93 -3.56
C ALA A 250 -15.48 15.13 -3.05
N VAL A 251 -15.13 15.72 -1.91
CA VAL A 251 -15.81 16.89 -1.35
C VAL A 251 -15.76 18.07 -2.34
N ARG A 252 -14.61 18.30 -2.98
CA ARG A 252 -14.46 19.36 -3.98
C ARG A 252 -15.36 19.14 -5.20
N ILE A 253 -15.41 17.92 -5.73
CA ILE A 253 -16.24 17.56 -6.88
C ILE A 253 -17.73 17.68 -6.53
N LEU A 254 -18.15 17.15 -5.39
CA LEU A 254 -19.53 17.21 -4.93
C LEU A 254 -20.01 18.65 -4.75
N ARG A 255 -19.22 19.49 -4.09
CA ARG A 255 -19.55 20.93 -3.91
C ARG A 255 -19.65 21.65 -5.23
N ALA A 256 -18.73 21.42 -6.15
CA ALA A 256 -18.78 21.99 -7.50
C ALA A 256 -20.05 21.56 -8.25
N GLY A 257 -20.44 20.29 -8.10
CA GLY A 257 -21.67 19.72 -8.66
C GLY A 257 -22.96 20.14 -7.95
N GLY A 258 -22.89 20.87 -6.82
CA GLY A 258 -24.06 21.24 -6.01
C GLY A 258 -24.62 20.07 -5.18
N ILE A 259 -23.87 19.00 -5.01
CA ILE A 259 -24.25 17.80 -4.26
C ILE A 259 -23.69 17.91 -2.84
N SER A 260 -24.51 17.58 -1.84
CA SER A 260 -24.05 17.59 -0.44
C SER A 260 -23.06 16.48 -0.16
N PRO A 261 -21.91 16.76 0.49
CA PRO A 261 -21.00 15.72 0.98
C PRO A 261 -21.66 14.69 1.92
N ALA A 262 -22.83 15.00 2.51
CA ALA A 262 -23.60 14.07 3.30
C ALA A 262 -24.04 12.82 2.50
N ALA A 263 -24.04 12.86 1.17
CA ALA A 263 -24.28 11.70 0.32
C ALA A 263 -23.31 10.55 0.61
N MET A 264 -22.04 10.84 0.93
CA MET A 264 -21.08 9.82 1.34
C MET A 264 -21.41 9.25 2.73
N VAL A 265 -21.94 10.03 3.65
CA VAL A 265 -22.38 9.53 4.96
C VAL A 265 -23.53 8.54 4.77
N THR A 266 -24.49 8.86 3.89
CA THR A 266 -25.57 7.94 3.53
C THR A 266 -25.04 6.61 3.00
N LEU A 267 -24.00 6.60 2.17
CA LEU A 267 -23.35 5.37 1.74
C LEU A 267 -22.80 4.56 2.92
N PHE A 268 -22.07 5.21 3.81
CA PHE A 268 -21.49 4.53 4.98
C PHE A 268 -22.56 3.91 5.87
N ASP A 269 -23.69 4.60 6.06
CA ASP A 269 -24.82 4.08 6.82
C ASP A 269 -25.43 2.85 6.16
N ARG A 270 -25.67 2.88 4.83
CA ARG A 270 -26.19 1.73 4.07
C ARG A 270 -25.23 0.52 4.13
N LEU A 271 -23.92 0.75 4.03
CA LEU A 271 -22.91 -0.30 4.19
C LEU A 271 -22.92 -0.89 5.60
N ALA A 272 -23.05 -0.04 6.63
CA ALA A 272 -23.15 -0.49 8.02
C ALA A 272 -24.41 -1.31 8.28
N GLU A 273 -25.56 -0.89 7.74
CA GLU A 273 -26.82 -1.63 7.82
C GLU A 273 -26.70 -3.00 7.16
N LYS A 274 -26.14 -3.07 5.94
CA LYS A 274 -25.91 -4.33 5.24
C LYS A 274 -25.00 -5.27 6.01
N ARG A 275 -23.93 -4.76 6.64
CA ARG A 275 -23.05 -5.57 7.50
C ARG A 275 -23.77 -6.11 8.72
N ARG A 276 -24.64 -5.31 9.36
CA ARG A 276 -25.44 -5.76 10.50
C ARG A 276 -26.45 -6.84 10.10
N ALA A 277 -27.14 -6.66 8.99
CA ALA A 277 -28.11 -7.62 8.46
C ALA A 277 -27.45 -8.96 8.07
N SER A 278 -26.18 -8.96 7.72
CA SER A 278 -25.43 -10.15 7.31
C SER A 278 -24.81 -10.91 8.50
N LYS A 279 -24.72 -10.30 9.69
CA LYS A 279 -24.29 -11.00 10.92
C LYS A 279 -25.46 -11.81 11.48
N ALA A 280 -25.23 -13.11 11.70
CA ALA A 280 -26.21 -13.96 12.38
C ALA A 280 -26.46 -13.45 13.81
N PRO A 281 -27.70 -13.55 14.34
CA PRO A 281 -28.00 -13.16 15.72
C PRO A 281 -27.16 -14.00 16.69
N GLY A 282 -26.24 -13.37 17.43
CA GLY A 282 -25.48 -14.02 18.51
C GLY A 282 -23.95 -14.07 18.35
N GLN A 283 -23.36 -13.56 17.28
CA GLN A 283 -21.91 -13.42 17.20
C GLN A 283 -21.44 -12.09 17.83
N PRO A 284 -20.52 -12.12 18.83
CA PRO A 284 -19.96 -10.91 19.41
C PRO A 284 -19.09 -10.15 18.39
N ASP A 285 -18.99 -8.83 18.55
CA ASP A 285 -18.10 -7.98 17.75
C ASP A 285 -16.64 -8.42 17.94
N GLU A 286 -16.11 -9.16 17.00
CA GLU A 286 -14.67 -9.46 16.94
C GLU A 286 -13.89 -8.18 16.65
N LYS A 287 -13.34 -7.63 17.70
CA LYS A 287 -12.21 -6.71 17.64
C LYS A 287 -11.00 -7.54 17.18
N ASN A 288 -10.49 -7.24 15.97
CA ASN A 288 -9.15 -7.63 15.47
C ASN A 288 -8.48 -8.78 16.25
N GLY A 289 -8.62 -10.01 15.75
CA GLY A 289 -7.85 -11.16 16.22
C GLY A 289 -7.51 -12.07 15.06
N LYS A 290 -6.22 -12.31 14.88
CA LYS A 290 -5.63 -13.28 13.94
C LYS A 290 -6.02 -14.70 14.34
N ASP A 291 -6.09 -15.55 13.30
CA ASP A 291 -6.03 -17.02 13.32
C ASP A 291 -7.34 -17.79 13.60
N GLY A 292 -7.78 -18.52 12.57
CA GLY A 292 -8.79 -19.57 12.65
C GLY A 292 -9.10 -20.15 11.28
N LYS A 293 -8.45 -21.25 10.92
CA LYS A 293 -8.81 -22.11 9.78
C LYS A 293 -10.03 -22.93 10.18
N ASP A 294 -11.15 -22.76 9.47
CA ASP A 294 -12.11 -23.85 9.28
C ASP A 294 -13.12 -23.49 8.19
N GLY A 295 -13.48 -24.49 7.38
CA GLY A 295 -14.14 -24.45 6.08
C GLY A 295 -15.62 -24.00 6.01
N ASN A 296 -16.07 -23.08 6.89
CA ASN A 296 -17.37 -22.43 6.81
C ASN A 296 -17.25 -20.93 6.44
N ASP A 297 -16.04 -20.52 6.06
CA ASP A 297 -15.63 -19.11 5.95
C ASP A 297 -15.92 -18.45 4.61
N GLU A 298 -16.36 -19.18 3.58
CA GLU A 298 -16.65 -18.54 2.28
C GLU A 298 -17.75 -17.47 2.38
N LYS A 299 -18.76 -17.66 3.24
CA LYS A 299 -19.81 -16.66 3.45
C LYS A 299 -19.38 -15.49 4.34
N ALA A 300 -18.43 -15.71 5.26
CA ALA A 300 -17.88 -14.66 6.13
C ALA A 300 -16.78 -13.86 5.40
N HIS A 301 -16.02 -14.50 4.51
CA HIS A 301 -14.92 -13.89 3.78
C HIS A 301 -15.40 -12.82 2.77
N TRP A 302 -16.54 -13.02 2.09
CA TRP A 302 -17.07 -12.02 1.18
C TRP A 302 -17.63 -10.78 1.89
N LEU A 303 -18.11 -10.92 3.13
CA LEU A 303 -18.58 -9.80 3.96
C LEU A 303 -17.45 -8.84 4.38
N GLY A 304 -16.21 -9.34 4.47
CA GLY A 304 -15.02 -8.54 4.71
C GLY A 304 -14.54 -7.78 3.47
N LEU A 305 -14.87 -8.26 2.26
CA LEU A 305 -14.43 -7.67 0.99
C LEU A 305 -15.32 -6.51 0.51
N THR A 306 -16.53 -6.36 1.08
CA THR A 306 -17.44 -5.27 0.73
C THR A 306 -16.85 -3.93 1.16
N PHE A 307 -16.45 -3.11 0.21
CA PHE A 307 -15.72 -1.85 0.44
C PHE A 307 -14.42 -2.02 1.25
N ALA A 308 -13.80 -3.21 1.13
CA ALA A 308 -12.56 -3.55 1.85
C ALA A 308 -11.39 -2.70 1.38
N SER A 309 -11.40 -2.23 0.11
CA SER A 309 -10.40 -1.30 -0.42
C SER A 309 -10.47 0.09 0.22
N HIS A 310 -11.66 0.51 0.71
CA HIS A 310 -11.93 1.85 1.26
C HIS A 310 -12.72 1.77 2.58
N PRO A 311 -12.12 1.33 3.70
CA PRO A 311 -12.85 1.14 4.93
C PRO A 311 -13.47 2.45 5.44
N ALA A 312 -14.76 2.40 5.76
CA ALA A 312 -15.44 3.49 6.45
C ALA A 312 -15.00 3.49 7.91
N ASP A 313 -14.07 4.36 8.28
CA ASP A 313 -13.71 4.60 9.66
C ASP A 313 -14.41 5.85 10.23
N ALA A 314 -14.38 6.01 11.56
CA ALA A 314 -15.01 7.14 12.21
C ALA A 314 -14.40 8.50 11.85
N GLU A 315 -13.16 8.53 11.35
CA GLU A 315 -12.49 9.74 10.88
C GLU A 315 -13.11 10.21 9.56
N ARG A 316 -13.31 9.29 8.60
CA ARG A 316 -13.92 9.59 7.30
C ARG A 316 -15.37 10.03 7.43
N VAL A 317 -16.16 9.31 8.26
CA VAL A 317 -17.56 9.73 8.54
C VAL A 317 -17.61 11.14 9.08
N ARG A 318 -16.78 11.48 10.07
CA ARG A 318 -16.71 12.84 10.63
C ARG A 318 -16.31 13.87 9.59
N PHE A 319 -15.30 13.57 8.76
CA PHE A 319 -14.83 14.44 7.69
C PHE A 319 -15.98 14.84 6.75
N PHE A 320 -16.77 13.88 6.26
CA PHE A 320 -17.90 14.17 5.38
C PHE A 320 -19.06 14.87 6.11
N GLN A 321 -19.31 14.56 7.39
CA GLN A 321 -20.30 15.28 8.20
C GLN A 321 -19.90 16.74 8.39
N GLU A 322 -18.64 17.03 8.67
CA GLU A 322 -18.14 18.40 8.80
C GLU A 322 -18.16 19.13 7.45
N ALA A 323 -17.75 18.46 6.37
CA ALA A 323 -17.82 19.02 5.03
C ALA A 323 -19.25 19.34 4.59
N ALA A 324 -20.25 18.60 5.07
CA ALA A 324 -21.66 18.87 4.77
C ALA A 324 -22.22 20.09 5.53
N LYS A 325 -21.66 20.44 6.70
CA LYS A 325 -22.08 21.60 7.50
C LYS A 325 -21.49 22.91 6.97
N GLY A 326 -20.31 22.86 6.39
CA GLY A 326 -19.63 24.02 5.80
C GLY A 326 -20.08 24.24 4.36
N ARG A 327 -21.21 24.94 4.18
CA ARG A 327 -21.66 25.47 2.88
C ARG A 327 -20.93 26.72 2.51
#